data_632ccb7ff41150d322f30a3214271f06
#
_entry.id   632ccb7ff41150d322f30a3214271f06
#
_cell.length_a   1.000
_cell.length_b   1.000
_cell.length_c   1.000
_cell.angle_alpha   90.00
_cell.angle_beta   90.00
_cell.angle_gamma   90.00
#
_symmetry.space_group_name_H-M   'P 1'
#
loop_
_entity.id
_entity.type
_entity.pdbx_description
1 polymer ?
#
loop_
_entity_poly.entity_id
_entity_poly.type
_entity_poly.pdbx_seq_one_letter_code
_entity_poly.pdbx_strand_id
1 'polypeptide(L)'
;MVPVHGGGLKAPLLVWALAVAFLLLVTSLLIGSFTKPEFPPYELGPHADSTFTLDASRGDQWRWWGDIGFRRNHVITALGAGAIDLGLVSFDSVADLPRDGYVATSFSGDTTNAGFGKWYEYSMWSHLLTSKHHVYAIRTAAGELAKLEILAYYCRDVGAACYTIRYKKARPRV
;
A
#
# COMPACT_ATOMS: atom_id res chain seq x y z
N MET A 1 -9.40 -27.83 59.74
CA MET A 1 -10.10 -27.50 58.47
C MET A 1 -10.22 -26.00 58.38
N VAL A 2 -9.45 -25.38 57.51
CA VAL A 2 -9.47 -23.92 57.29
C VAL A 2 -10.32 -23.69 56.05
N PRO A 3 -11.40 -22.89 56.10
CA PRO A 3 -12.17 -22.58 54.90
C PRO A 3 -11.36 -21.62 54.02
N VAL A 4 -11.05 -22.03 52.78
CA VAL A 4 -10.48 -21.19 51.72
C VAL A 4 -11.61 -20.29 51.22
N HIS A 5 -11.60 -19.03 51.64
CA HIS A 5 -12.48 -17.99 51.05
C HIS A 5 -11.91 -17.63 49.70
N GLY A 6 -12.40 -18.28 48.63
CA GLY A 6 -12.20 -17.87 47.27
C GLY A 6 -13.05 -16.60 46.99
N GLY A 7 -12.41 -15.44 47.10
CA GLY A 7 -13.00 -14.15 46.73
C GLY A 7 -13.12 -14.01 45.20
N GLY A 8 -14.01 -14.74 44.57
CA GLY A 8 -14.37 -14.49 43.17
C GLY A 8 -15.00 -13.09 43.03
N LEU A 9 -14.50 -12.26 42.11
CA LEU A 9 -15.14 -11.01 41.73
C LEU A 9 -16.64 -11.32 41.47
N LYS A 10 -17.54 -10.58 42.15
CA LYS A 10 -18.99 -10.76 41.96
C LYS A 10 -19.30 -10.56 40.47
N ALA A 11 -20.03 -11.48 39.85
CA ALA A 11 -20.38 -11.49 38.44
C ALA A 11 -20.81 -10.12 37.86
N PRO A 12 -21.60 -9.28 38.56
CA PRO A 12 -21.94 -7.95 38.06
C PRO A 12 -20.74 -7.00 37.93
N LEU A 13 -19.76 -7.08 38.82
CA LEU A 13 -18.56 -6.24 38.76
C LEU A 13 -17.69 -6.57 37.51
N LEU A 14 -17.60 -7.85 37.20
CA LEU A 14 -16.87 -8.31 36.00
C LEU A 14 -17.56 -7.84 34.72
N VAL A 15 -18.88 -7.94 34.65
CA VAL A 15 -19.65 -7.48 33.48
C VAL A 15 -19.51 -5.98 33.29
N TRP A 16 -19.59 -5.18 34.36
CA TRP A 16 -19.35 -3.75 34.26
C TRP A 16 -17.91 -3.40 33.85
N ALA A 17 -16.92 -4.10 34.38
CA ALA A 17 -15.54 -3.89 33.97
C ALA A 17 -15.32 -4.18 32.48
N LEU A 18 -15.89 -5.27 31.96
CA LEU A 18 -15.83 -5.61 30.54
C LEU A 18 -16.57 -4.58 29.65
N ALA A 19 -17.74 -4.11 30.11
CA ALA A 19 -18.50 -3.09 29.38
C ALA A 19 -17.70 -1.77 29.29
N VAL A 20 -17.08 -1.32 30.38
CA VAL A 20 -16.26 -0.12 30.40
C VAL A 20 -15.01 -0.31 29.51
N ALA A 21 -14.34 -1.45 29.59
CA ALA A 21 -13.18 -1.74 28.75
C ALA A 21 -13.55 -1.73 27.25
N PHE A 22 -14.68 -2.33 26.89
CA PHE A 22 -15.23 -2.31 25.53
C PHE A 22 -15.54 -0.89 25.06
N LEU A 23 -16.21 -0.08 25.90
CA LEU A 23 -16.52 1.30 25.58
C LEU A 23 -15.25 2.14 25.35
N LEU A 24 -14.25 1.98 26.20
CA LEU A 24 -12.96 2.65 26.05
C LEU A 24 -12.24 2.24 24.76
N LEU A 25 -12.26 0.94 24.42
CA LEU A 25 -11.72 0.44 23.17
C LEU A 25 -12.40 1.06 21.96
N VAL A 26 -13.74 1.03 21.93
CA VAL A 26 -14.52 1.61 20.82
C VAL A 26 -14.28 3.11 20.71
N THR A 27 -14.26 3.83 21.84
CA THR A 27 -13.98 5.28 21.85
C THR A 27 -12.57 5.57 21.34
N SER A 28 -11.57 4.80 21.74
CA SER A 28 -10.20 4.93 21.26
C SER A 28 -10.08 4.71 19.74
N LEU A 29 -10.77 3.69 19.21
CA LEU A 29 -10.81 3.42 17.78
C LEU A 29 -11.50 4.55 17.01
N LEU A 30 -12.60 5.09 17.54
CA LEU A 30 -13.30 6.21 16.92
C LEU A 30 -12.44 7.47 16.91
N ILE A 31 -11.80 7.83 18.01
CA ILE A 31 -10.90 8.99 18.08
C ILE A 31 -9.75 8.81 17.10
N GLY A 32 -9.12 7.64 17.07
CA GLY A 32 -8.04 7.34 16.11
C GLY A 32 -8.48 7.45 14.65
N SER A 33 -9.77 7.15 14.36
CA SER A 33 -10.34 7.28 13.02
C SER A 33 -10.54 8.74 12.56
N PHE A 34 -10.72 9.67 13.49
CA PHE A 34 -10.93 11.10 13.20
C PHE A 34 -9.60 11.89 13.20
N THR A 35 -8.59 11.43 13.91
CA THR A 35 -7.25 12.04 13.87
C THR A 35 -6.51 11.55 12.63
N LYS A 36 -6.53 12.33 11.54
CA LYS A 36 -5.68 12.05 10.38
C LYS A 36 -4.25 12.42 10.76
N PRO A 37 -3.29 11.48 10.73
CA PRO A 37 -1.89 11.86 10.88
C PRO A 37 -1.51 12.75 9.68
N GLU A 38 -0.86 13.86 9.95
CA GLU A 38 -0.20 14.64 8.92
C GLU A 38 0.98 13.83 8.40
N PHE A 39 0.88 13.38 7.14
CA PHE A 39 2.05 12.85 6.47
C PHE A 39 2.91 14.01 6.02
N PRO A 40 4.20 13.99 6.32
CA PRO A 40 5.09 14.95 5.72
C PRO A 40 4.98 14.82 4.19
N PRO A 41 4.85 15.93 3.45
CA PRO A 41 4.88 15.87 1.99
C PRO A 41 6.17 15.19 1.58
N TYR A 42 6.07 14.22 0.67
CA TYR A 42 7.27 13.61 0.11
C TYR A 42 8.07 14.70 -0.60
N GLU A 43 9.25 14.99 -0.09
CA GLU A 43 10.18 15.89 -0.75
C GLU A 43 10.81 15.13 -1.92
N LEU A 44 10.57 15.62 -3.14
CA LEU A 44 11.24 15.14 -4.34
C LEU A 44 12.74 15.36 -4.15
N GLY A 45 13.46 14.28 -3.85
CA GLY A 45 14.91 14.30 -3.74
C GLY A 45 15.60 14.52 -5.10
N PRO A 46 16.91 14.30 -5.20
CA PRO A 46 17.72 14.53 -6.42
C PRO A 46 17.30 13.71 -7.65
N HIS A 47 16.27 12.88 -7.53
CA HIS A 47 15.70 12.05 -8.61
C HIS A 47 14.36 12.56 -9.13
N ALA A 48 14.08 13.86 -9.02
CA ALA A 48 12.83 14.49 -9.44
C ALA A 48 12.40 14.11 -10.88
N ASP A 49 13.35 13.98 -11.80
CA ASP A 49 13.10 13.63 -13.20
C ASP A 49 12.58 12.19 -13.41
N SER A 50 12.73 11.32 -12.40
CA SER A 50 12.23 9.94 -12.43
C SER A 50 11.07 9.71 -11.46
N THR A 51 10.46 10.77 -10.97
CA THR A 51 9.34 10.70 -10.02
C THR A 51 8.14 11.46 -10.60
N PHE A 52 6.96 10.89 -10.46
CA PHE A 52 5.71 11.56 -10.82
C PHE A 52 4.64 11.33 -9.75
N THR A 53 3.65 12.22 -9.74
CA THR A 53 2.44 12.08 -8.93
C THR A 53 1.24 11.89 -9.83
N LEU A 54 0.24 11.14 -9.36
CA LEU A 54 -1.04 10.98 -10.02
C LEU A 54 -2.17 10.89 -8.98
N ASP A 55 -3.35 11.35 -9.36
CA ASP A 55 -4.55 11.29 -8.54
C ASP A 55 -5.52 10.26 -9.12
N ALA A 56 -5.66 9.12 -8.43
CA ALA A 56 -6.59 8.04 -8.77
C ALA A 56 -7.86 8.05 -7.91
N SER A 57 -8.14 9.14 -7.18
CA SER A 57 -9.31 9.26 -6.30
C SER A 57 -10.63 9.37 -7.10
N ARG A 58 -10.56 9.94 -8.30
CA ARG A 58 -11.74 10.23 -9.16
C ARG A 58 -11.91 9.24 -10.30
N GLY A 59 -11.03 8.27 -10.44
CA GLY A 59 -11.08 7.27 -11.50
C GLY A 59 -9.73 6.62 -11.74
N ASP A 60 -9.73 5.59 -12.57
CA ASP A 60 -8.52 4.85 -12.90
C ASP A 60 -7.53 5.73 -13.67
N GLN A 61 -6.29 5.73 -13.25
CA GLN A 61 -5.20 6.41 -13.93
C GLN A 61 -4.28 5.40 -14.59
N TRP A 62 -3.99 5.57 -15.87
CA TRP A 62 -3.12 4.70 -16.63
C TRP A 62 -1.82 5.41 -17.03
N ARG A 63 -0.71 4.69 -16.97
CA ARG A 63 0.62 5.17 -17.32
C ARG A 63 1.33 4.15 -18.20
N TRP A 64 2.45 4.55 -18.79
CA TRP A 64 3.23 3.74 -19.73
C TRP A 64 2.35 3.16 -20.84
N TRP A 65 1.81 4.08 -21.66
CA TRP A 65 0.97 3.75 -22.81
C TRP A 65 -0.27 2.93 -22.48
N GLY A 66 -0.74 3.04 -21.23
CA GLY A 66 -1.91 2.31 -20.77
C GLY A 66 -1.61 0.97 -20.11
N ASP A 67 -0.33 0.60 -19.91
CA ASP A 67 0.03 -0.72 -19.38
C ASP A 67 -0.09 -0.85 -17.87
N ILE A 68 0.03 0.23 -17.10
CA ILE A 68 -0.09 0.24 -15.64
C ILE A 68 -1.26 1.12 -15.22
N GLY A 69 -2.22 0.53 -14.52
CA GLY A 69 -3.40 1.20 -14.00
C GLY A 69 -3.34 1.37 -12.48
N PHE A 70 -3.75 2.53 -12.01
CA PHE A 70 -3.87 2.86 -10.59
C PHE A 70 -5.34 3.10 -10.28
N ARG A 71 -5.90 2.26 -9.41
CA ARG A 71 -7.31 2.28 -9.01
C ARG A 71 -7.40 2.32 -7.49
N ARG A 72 -7.69 3.48 -6.92
CA ARG A 72 -7.64 3.66 -5.47
C ARG A 72 -6.32 3.11 -4.91
N ASN A 73 -6.37 2.07 -4.07
CA ASN A 73 -5.20 1.40 -3.48
C ASN A 73 -4.73 0.16 -4.25
N HIS A 74 -5.27 -0.09 -5.44
CA HIS A 74 -4.86 -1.20 -6.29
C HIS A 74 -3.96 -0.70 -7.44
N VAL A 75 -2.92 -1.48 -7.72
CA VAL A 75 -2.12 -1.31 -8.94
C VAL A 75 -2.37 -2.54 -9.81
N ILE A 76 -2.70 -2.29 -11.07
CA ILE A 76 -3.09 -3.32 -12.04
C ILE A 76 -2.27 -3.17 -13.32
N THR A 77 -2.21 -4.22 -14.12
CA THR A 77 -1.57 -4.21 -15.43
C THR A 77 -2.60 -4.47 -16.53
N ALA A 78 -2.38 -3.89 -17.69
CA ALA A 78 -3.16 -4.20 -18.89
C ALA A 78 -2.89 -5.63 -19.38
N LEU A 79 -3.69 -6.09 -20.33
CA LEU A 79 -3.50 -7.39 -20.96
C LEU A 79 -2.13 -7.45 -21.67
N GLY A 80 -1.37 -8.50 -21.41
CA GLY A 80 -0.02 -8.66 -21.94
C GLY A 80 1.10 -8.00 -21.12
N ALA A 81 0.76 -7.08 -20.23
CA ALA A 81 1.70 -6.51 -19.27
C ALA A 81 1.72 -7.30 -17.96
N GLY A 82 2.77 -7.13 -17.15
CA GLY A 82 2.89 -7.83 -15.86
C GLY A 82 3.85 -7.15 -14.91
N ALA A 83 3.83 -7.59 -13.65
CA ALA A 83 4.68 -7.09 -12.59
C ALA A 83 5.29 -8.22 -11.77
N ILE A 84 6.43 -7.93 -11.13
CA ILE A 84 7.09 -8.78 -10.13
C ILE A 84 7.45 -7.91 -8.93
N ASP A 85 7.13 -8.37 -7.73
CA ASP A 85 7.63 -7.78 -6.49
C ASP A 85 9.07 -8.24 -6.24
N LEU A 86 10.03 -7.31 -6.30
CA LEU A 86 11.44 -7.56 -5.99
C LEU A 86 11.74 -7.42 -4.48
N GLY A 87 10.72 -7.05 -3.68
CA GLY A 87 10.84 -6.87 -2.26
C GLY A 87 11.48 -5.54 -1.85
N LEU A 88 11.83 -5.45 -0.57
CA LEU A 88 12.50 -4.29 0.03
C LEU A 88 13.98 -4.28 -0.34
N VAL A 89 14.28 -3.74 -1.51
CA VAL A 89 15.65 -3.57 -2.01
C VAL A 89 15.90 -2.10 -2.35
N SER A 90 17.17 -1.68 -2.36
CA SER A 90 17.49 -0.32 -2.79
C SER A 90 17.12 -0.13 -4.26
N PHE A 91 16.32 0.88 -4.56
CA PHE A 91 15.89 1.19 -5.93
C PHE A 91 17.10 1.36 -6.88
N ASP A 92 18.16 2.00 -6.43
CA ASP A 92 19.32 2.27 -7.27
C ASP A 92 20.19 1.03 -7.47
N SER A 93 20.20 0.08 -6.54
CA SER A 93 20.97 -1.16 -6.64
C SER A 93 20.41 -2.16 -7.67
N VAL A 94 19.12 -2.05 -8.02
CA VAL A 94 18.50 -2.91 -9.02
C VAL A 94 18.94 -2.45 -10.42
N ALA A 95 20.03 -3.02 -10.91
CA ALA A 95 20.58 -2.72 -12.25
C ALA A 95 19.90 -3.54 -13.34
N ASP A 96 19.69 -4.82 -13.09
CA ASP A 96 19.10 -5.78 -14.04
C ASP A 96 17.71 -6.21 -13.58
N LEU A 97 16.78 -6.27 -14.53
CA LEU A 97 15.42 -6.73 -14.28
C LEU A 97 15.24 -8.18 -14.78
N PRO A 98 14.42 -8.98 -14.07
CA PRO A 98 14.08 -10.34 -14.53
C PRO A 98 13.54 -10.31 -15.95
N ARG A 99 13.81 -11.38 -16.73
CA ARG A 99 13.25 -11.55 -18.09
C ARG A 99 11.87 -12.18 -18.04
N ASP A 100 11.62 -13.04 -17.07
CA ASP A 100 10.43 -13.90 -16.94
C ASP A 100 9.84 -13.80 -15.54
N GLY A 101 8.71 -14.46 -15.31
CA GLY A 101 8.03 -14.49 -14.02
C GLY A 101 7.08 -13.32 -13.75
N TYR A 102 6.83 -12.48 -14.76
CA TYR A 102 5.88 -11.37 -14.64
C TYR A 102 4.45 -11.86 -14.53
N VAL A 103 3.76 -11.41 -13.49
CA VAL A 103 2.38 -11.77 -13.20
C VAL A 103 1.43 -10.73 -13.79
N ALA A 104 0.52 -11.17 -14.63
CA ALA A 104 -0.54 -10.32 -15.18
C ALA A 104 -1.67 -10.09 -14.16
N THR A 105 -2.45 -9.04 -14.38
CA THR A 105 -3.66 -8.79 -13.59
C THR A 105 -4.71 -9.87 -13.85
N SER A 106 -5.31 -10.39 -12.80
CA SER A 106 -6.52 -11.20 -12.88
C SER A 106 -7.74 -10.29 -12.92
N PHE A 107 -8.60 -10.50 -13.91
CA PHE A 107 -9.87 -9.78 -14.05
C PHE A 107 -11.08 -10.62 -13.63
N SER A 108 -10.85 -11.83 -13.09
CA SER A 108 -11.90 -12.69 -12.55
C SER A 108 -12.09 -12.39 -11.06
N GLY A 109 -13.26 -11.88 -10.68
CA GLY A 109 -13.54 -11.43 -9.31
C GLY A 109 -12.95 -10.05 -9.00
N ASP A 110 -12.22 -9.93 -7.90
CA ASP A 110 -11.50 -8.69 -7.58
C ASP A 110 -10.36 -8.46 -8.56
N THR A 111 -10.37 -7.31 -9.22
CA THR A 111 -9.33 -6.92 -10.17
C THR A 111 -8.04 -6.62 -9.41
N THR A 112 -7.14 -7.58 -9.35
CA THR A 112 -5.86 -7.47 -8.63
C THR A 112 -4.69 -8.01 -9.45
N ASN A 113 -3.50 -7.49 -9.16
CA ASN A 113 -2.25 -8.02 -9.70
C ASN A 113 -1.40 -8.57 -8.55
N ALA A 114 -1.17 -9.88 -8.54
CA ALA A 114 -0.39 -10.53 -7.49
C ALA A 114 1.09 -10.10 -7.48
N GLY A 115 1.62 -9.60 -8.61
CA GLY A 115 2.97 -9.05 -8.71
C GLY A 115 3.16 -7.74 -7.97
N PHE A 116 2.08 -6.97 -7.73
CA PHE A 116 2.09 -5.83 -6.82
C PHE A 116 1.67 -6.23 -5.41
N GLY A 117 0.81 -7.23 -5.28
CA GLY A 117 0.27 -7.67 -3.99
C GLY A 117 -0.32 -6.52 -3.17
N LYS A 118 -0.12 -6.58 -1.86
CA LYS A 118 -0.33 -5.46 -0.95
C LYS A 118 0.98 -4.65 -0.87
N TRP A 119 1.12 -3.65 -1.72
CA TRP A 119 2.26 -2.72 -1.75
C TRP A 119 2.37 -1.86 -0.48
N TYR A 120 1.36 -1.92 0.40
CA TYR A 120 1.21 -1.10 1.60
C TYR A 120 1.05 -1.96 2.86
N GLU A 121 1.30 -1.34 4.01
CA GLU A 121 0.87 -1.77 5.32
C GLU A 121 -0.34 -0.95 5.75
N TYR A 122 -1.33 -1.61 6.36
CA TYR A 122 -2.52 -0.97 6.89
C TYR A 122 -2.43 -0.85 8.41
N SER A 123 -2.56 0.37 8.92
CA SER A 123 -2.64 0.62 10.36
C SER A 123 -4.09 0.50 10.84
N MET A 124 -4.36 -0.43 11.74
CA MET A 124 -5.68 -0.58 12.38
C MET A 124 -6.06 0.62 13.26
N TRP A 125 -5.07 1.37 13.76
CA TRP A 125 -5.30 2.52 14.64
C TRP A 125 -5.61 3.80 13.88
N SER A 126 -4.85 4.09 12.86
CA SER A 126 -5.01 5.32 12.07
C SER A 126 -5.82 5.13 10.81
N HIS A 127 -6.15 3.89 10.43
CA HIS A 127 -6.78 3.50 9.17
C HIS A 127 -6.02 3.97 7.93
N LEU A 128 -4.70 4.10 8.05
CA LEU A 128 -3.85 4.60 6.98
C LEU A 128 -3.08 3.48 6.31
N LEU A 129 -2.74 3.73 5.04
CA LEU A 129 -1.88 2.90 4.23
C LEU A 129 -0.49 3.53 4.19
N THR A 130 0.53 2.77 4.54
CA THR A 130 1.94 3.19 4.45
C THR A 130 2.63 2.33 3.41
N SER A 131 3.39 2.92 2.49
CA SER A 131 4.15 2.16 1.51
C SER A 131 5.15 1.22 2.19
N LYS A 132 5.29 0.02 1.66
CA LYS A 132 6.36 -0.92 2.02
C LYS A 132 7.70 -0.57 1.37
N HIS A 133 7.73 0.39 0.46
CA HIS A 133 8.92 0.75 -0.31
C HIS A 133 9.55 -0.41 -1.08
N HIS A 134 8.72 -1.39 -1.48
CA HIS A 134 9.17 -2.45 -2.36
C HIS A 134 9.44 -1.90 -3.76
N VAL A 135 10.46 -2.44 -4.40
CA VAL A 135 10.72 -2.20 -5.82
C VAL A 135 10.01 -3.25 -6.65
N TYR A 136 9.31 -2.82 -7.66
CA TYR A 136 8.58 -3.67 -8.59
C TYR A 136 9.22 -3.64 -9.96
N ALA A 137 9.44 -4.79 -10.56
CA ALA A 137 9.76 -4.90 -11.97
C ALA A 137 8.48 -4.92 -12.79
N ILE A 138 8.45 -4.18 -13.87
CA ILE A 138 7.31 -4.05 -14.78
C ILE A 138 7.76 -4.51 -16.16
N ARG A 139 6.91 -5.31 -16.82
CA ARG A 139 7.02 -5.59 -18.24
C ARG A 139 5.77 -5.08 -18.94
N THR A 140 5.93 -4.20 -19.91
CA THR A 140 4.84 -3.67 -20.72
C THR A 140 4.32 -4.73 -21.69
N ALA A 141 3.15 -4.51 -22.30
CA ALA A 141 2.62 -5.39 -23.34
C ALA A 141 3.54 -5.43 -24.58
N ALA A 142 4.31 -4.36 -24.82
CA ALA A 142 5.33 -4.29 -25.88
C ALA A 142 6.65 -4.99 -25.50
N GLY A 143 6.77 -5.54 -24.28
CA GLY A 143 7.97 -6.21 -23.80
C GLY A 143 9.05 -5.27 -23.22
N GLU A 144 8.79 -3.97 -23.12
CA GLU A 144 9.70 -3.04 -22.46
C GLU A 144 9.73 -3.29 -20.95
N LEU A 145 10.92 -3.11 -20.34
CA LEU A 145 11.10 -3.30 -18.93
C LEU A 145 11.30 -1.96 -18.21
N ALA A 146 10.72 -1.86 -17.02
CA ALA A 146 10.91 -0.74 -16.10
C ALA A 146 10.93 -1.23 -14.66
N LYS A 147 11.47 -0.42 -13.75
CA LYS A 147 11.30 -0.60 -12.31
C LYS A 147 10.52 0.57 -11.73
N LEU A 148 9.76 0.29 -10.69
CA LEU A 148 8.86 1.21 -10.02
C LEU A 148 8.92 1.00 -8.51
N GLU A 149 8.81 2.09 -7.75
CA GLU A 149 8.63 2.11 -6.31
C GLU A 149 7.50 3.09 -5.98
N ILE A 150 6.56 2.67 -5.13
CA ILE A 150 5.51 3.55 -4.62
C ILE A 150 6.03 4.20 -3.35
N LEU A 151 6.16 5.52 -3.35
CA LEU A 151 6.74 6.29 -2.25
C LEU A 151 5.67 6.79 -1.29
N ALA A 152 4.55 7.29 -1.81
CA ALA A 152 3.45 7.84 -1.02
C ALA A 152 2.10 7.60 -1.70
N TYR A 153 1.02 7.72 -0.92
CA TYR A 153 -0.35 7.45 -1.36
C TYR A 153 -1.34 8.58 -1.08
N TYR A 154 -1.00 9.46 -0.14
CA TYR A 154 -1.92 10.52 0.29
C TYR A 154 -1.65 11.83 -0.44
N CYS A 155 -2.74 12.56 -0.69
CA CYS A 155 -2.68 13.88 -1.29
C CYS A 155 -2.10 14.90 -0.30
N ARG A 156 -1.51 15.99 -0.81
CA ARG A 156 -0.93 17.04 0.03
C ARG A 156 -1.95 17.68 0.94
N ASP A 157 -3.15 17.96 0.39
CA ASP A 157 -4.16 18.70 1.13
C ASP A 157 -5.06 17.76 1.95
N VAL A 158 -5.89 16.99 1.29
CA VAL A 158 -6.78 16.02 1.95
C VAL A 158 -7.13 14.90 0.98
N GLY A 159 -7.02 13.64 1.43
CA GLY A 159 -7.54 12.52 0.67
C GLY A 159 -6.53 11.41 0.44
N ALA A 160 -7.00 10.35 -0.18
CA ALA A 160 -6.24 9.16 -0.52
C ALA A 160 -6.17 8.99 -2.04
N ALA A 161 -5.36 8.07 -2.50
CA ALA A 161 -5.15 7.72 -3.90
C ALA A 161 -4.35 8.73 -4.74
N CYS A 162 -3.58 9.61 -4.09
CA CYS A 162 -2.58 10.45 -4.75
C CYS A 162 -1.21 9.76 -4.66
N TYR A 163 -0.93 8.92 -5.64
CA TYR A 163 0.33 8.20 -5.69
C TYR A 163 1.51 9.12 -6.00
N THR A 164 2.59 8.96 -5.25
CA THR A 164 3.91 9.43 -5.61
C THR A 164 4.78 8.23 -5.95
N ILE A 165 5.31 8.20 -7.16
CA ILE A 165 5.96 7.03 -7.73
C ILE A 165 7.33 7.41 -8.26
N ARG A 166 8.33 6.64 -7.88
CA ARG A 166 9.66 6.66 -8.46
C ARG A 166 9.76 5.55 -9.51
N TYR A 167 10.33 5.83 -10.66
CA TYR A 167 10.46 4.84 -11.72
C TYR A 167 11.74 5.02 -12.54
N LYS A 168 12.15 3.97 -13.23
CA LYS A 168 13.23 3.99 -14.21
C LYS A 168 12.99 2.94 -15.28
N LYS A 169 13.02 3.36 -16.54
CA LYS A 169 13.00 2.42 -17.68
C LYS A 169 14.34 1.67 -17.77
N ALA A 170 14.28 0.38 -18.06
CA ALA A 170 15.48 -0.36 -18.39
C ALA A 170 16.01 0.14 -19.73
N ARG A 171 17.34 0.22 -19.85
CA ARG A 171 17.96 0.52 -21.14
C ARG A 171 17.75 -0.66 -22.08
N PRO A 172 17.38 -0.43 -23.35
CA PRO A 172 17.42 -1.49 -24.34
C PRO A 172 18.84 -2.06 -24.35
N ARG A 173 18.97 -3.37 -24.24
CA ARG A 173 20.26 -4.01 -24.50
C ARG A 173 20.45 -4.02 -26.01
N VAL A 174 21.44 -3.27 -26.49
CA VAL A 174 21.93 -3.32 -27.86
C VAL A 174 22.59 -4.67 -28.12
#